data_0715786793f72b6836bbc86875b1c8e3
#
_entry.id   0715786793f72b6836bbc86875b1c8e3
#
_cell.length_a   1.000
_cell.length_b   1.000
_cell.length_c   1.000
_cell.angle_alpha   90.00
_cell.angle_beta   90.00
_cell.angle_gamma   90.00
#
_symmetry.space_group_name_H-M   'P 1'
#
loop_
_entity.id
_entity.type
_entity.pdbx_description
1 polymer ?
#
loop_
_entity_poly.entity_id
_entity_poly.type
_entity_poly.pdbx_seq_one_letter_code
_entity_poly.pdbx_strand_id
1 'polypeptide(L)'
;MKTSFELSAEFRDDQGKGASRRLRRMGKVPAILYGGHRDPRGLALDHQKLLTLLDNERFYSTILSVKVGDQSQAVILKDVQRHPARHAVVHVDLQRVVENEKIRIRIPIHFKGESIAIGVKTQGGIVSHQKNDLEVSCLPKDLPEFIEIDVSGLALNQSLHLSDLKMPENVTLVELAHGRDSTVVSVHLPRAEEEPEPTAVAAVEGAEGAVPAEGAAPAGAPGAPGAAPAGDAAKKGAPGAEPAKKGAPGAEPAKGAEAKKDEGKKESPKKEGGKK
;
A
#
# COMPACT_ATOMS: atom_id res chain seq x y z
N MET A 1 28.49 1.34 2.29
CA MET A 1 28.00 0.20 3.09
C MET A 1 26.52 0.03 2.78
N LYS A 2 26.10 -1.11 2.24
CA LYS A 2 24.68 -1.37 1.99
C LYS A 2 24.00 -1.56 3.34
N THR A 3 23.10 -0.67 3.69
CA THR A 3 22.32 -0.76 4.94
C THR A 3 21.35 -1.91 4.80
N SER A 4 21.51 -2.97 5.57
CA SER A 4 20.57 -4.08 5.60
C SER A 4 19.55 -3.83 6.70
N PHE A 5 18.28 -3.72 6.34
CA PHE A 5 17.19 -3.61 7.31
C PHE A 5 16.71 -5.00 7.72
N GLU A 6 16.48 -5.19 9.02
CA GLU A 6 15.95 -6.43 9.56
C GLU A 6 14.48 -6.25 9.97
N LEU A 7 13.64 -7.15 9.49
CA LEU A 7 12.22 -7.23 9.81
C LEU A 7 11.94 -8.51 10.58
N SER A 8 11.45 -8.40 11.80
CA SER A 8 10.94 -9.55 12.54
C SER A 8 9.49 -9.81 12.15
N ALA A 9 9.18 -11.04 11.77
CA ALA A 9 7.85 -11.45 11.36
C ALA A 9 7.46 -12.77 12.02
N GLU A 10 6.16 -12.98 12.19
CA GLU A 10 5.57 -14.21 12.67
C GLU A 10 4.76 -14.86 11.55
N PHE A 11 4.73 -16.19 11.47
CA PHE A 11 3.84 -16.88 10.53
C PHE A 11 2.38 -16.68 10.95
N ARG A 12 1.52 -16.58 9.95
CA ARG A 12 0.09 -16.39 10.12
C ARG A 12 -0.67 -17.43 9.31
N ASP A 13 -1.44 -18.28 9.98
CA ASP A 13 -2.30 -19.28 9.35
C ASP A 13 -3.73 -18.75 9.17
N ASP A 14 -4.20 -17.90 10.10
CA ASP A 14 -5.51 -17.26 10.03
C ASP A 14 -5.64 -16.31 8.85
N GLN A 15 -6.60 -16.57 7.94
CA GLN A 15 -6.88 -15.75 6.78
C GLN A 15 -8.26 -15.09 6.86
N GLY A 16 -8.51 -14.12 5.97
CA GLY A 16 -9.79 -13.47 5.79
C GLY A 16 -9.93 -12.13 6.52
N LYS A 17 -11.07 -11.45 6.25
CA LYS A 17 -11.37 -10.08 6.68
C LYS A 17 -11.39 -9.93 8.21
N GLY A 18 -12.01 -10.90 8.90
CA GLY A 18 -12.14 -10.87 10.37
C GLY A 18 -10.81 -11.02 11.07
N ALA A 19 -9.99 -12.00 10.67
CA ALA A 19 -8.67 -12.26 11.22
C ALA A 19 -7.74 -11.05 11.03
N SER A 20 -7.67 -10.49 9.82
CA SER A 20 -6.85 -9.31 9.51
C SER A 20 -7.27 -8.08 10.31
N ARG A 21 -8.57 -7.89 10.59
CA ARG A 21 -9.05 -6.80 11.46
C ARG A 21 -8.64 -7.00 12.92
N ARG A 22 -8.73 -8.24 13.45
CA ARG A 22 -8.27 -8.55 14.82
C ARG A 22 -6.77 -8.28 14.94
N LEU A 23 -5.98 -8.74 13.98
CA LEU A 23 -4.53 -8.55 13.95
C LEU A 23 -4.14 -7.07 14.03
N ARG A 24 -4.78 -6.21 13.21
CA ARG A 24 -4.50 -4.76 13.24
C ARG A 24 -4.91 -4.10 14.56
N ARG A 25 -5.96 -4.60 15.24
CA ARG A 25 -6.33 -4.10 16.57
C ARG A 25 -5.29 -4.45 17.63
N MET A 26 -4.55 -5.54 17.44
CA MET A 26 -3.44 -5.96 18.31
C MET A 26 -2.11 -5.26 17.96
N GLY A 27 -2.13 -4.26 17.05
CA GLY A 27 -0.92 -3.55 16.65
C GLY A 27 -0.01 -4.33 15.69
N LYS A 28 -0.52 -5.35 15.02
CA LYS A 28 0.22 -6.10 14.00
C LYS A 28 -0.33 -5.83 12.60
N VAL A 29 0.55 -5.81 11.62
CA VAL A 29 0.21 -5.60 10.20
C VAL A 29 0.24 -6.95 9.48
N PRO A 30 -0.84 -7.32 8.79
CA PRO A 30 -0.80 -8.48 7.90
C PRO A 30 0.10 -8.20 6.70
N ALA A 31 0.94 -9.17 6.37
CA ALA A 31 1.80 -9.14 5.20
C ALA A 31 1.72 -10.46 4.44
N ILE A 32 2.14 -10.44 3.19
CA ILE A 32 2.29 -11.62 2.35
C ILE A 32 3.72 -11.70 1.83
N LEU A 33 4.29 -12.89 1.85
CA LEU A 33 5.61 -13.21 1.32
C LEU A 33 5.47 -14.19 0.18
N TYR A 34 5.82 -13.77 -1.05
CA TYR A 34 5.69 -14.58 -2.26
C TYR A 34 6.95 -14.55 -3.13
N GLY A 35 6.95 -15.28 -4.22
CA GLY A 35 8.08 -15.38 -5.16
C GLY A 35 9.13 -16.43 -4.78
N GLY A 36 10.23 -16.51 -5.55
CA GLY A 36 11.32 -17.44 -5.33
C GLY A 36 10.92 -18.91 -5.48
N HIS A 37 10.00 -19.21 -6.39
CA HIS A 37 9.51 -20.58 -6.68
C HIS A 37 8.98 -21.34 -5.45
N ARG A 38 8.54 -20.61 -4.41
CA ARG A 38 7.95 -21.16 -3.19
C ARG A 38 6.55 -20.62 -3.00
N ASP A 39 5.71 -21.40 -2.35
CA ASP A 39 4.34 -21.01 -2.05
C ASP A 39 4.26 -19.69 -1.26
N PRO A 40 3.25 -18.86 -1.54
CA PRO A 40 3.04 -17.64 -0.79
C PRO A 40 2.68 -17.96 0.67
N ARG A 41 3.23 -17.19 1.61
CA ARG A 41 2.98 -17.35 3.03
C ARG A 41 2.51 -16.05 3.67
N GLY A 42 1.49 -16.15 4.51
CA GLY A 42 1.01 -15.04 5.32
C GLY A 42 1.96 -14.76 6.48
N LEU A 43 2.25 -13.48 6.71
CA LEU A 43 3.08 -13.00 7.80
C LEU A 43 2.31 -11.96 8.62
N ALA A 44 2.74 -11.78 9.85
CA ALA A 44 2.32 -10.71 10.74
C ALA A 44 3.57 -9.93 11.17
N LEU A 45 3.55 -8.62 10.93
CA LEU A 45 4.62 -7.68 11.27
C LEU A 45 4.19 -6.78 12.43
N ASP A 46 5.13 -6.32 13.23
CA ASP A 46 4.87 -5.30 14.24
C ASP A 46 4.66 -3.94 13.57
N HIS A 47 3.52 -3.29 13.85
CA HIS A 47 3.12 -2.03 13.21
C HIS A 47 4.07 -0.88 13.53
N GLN A 48 4.50 -0.77 14.78
CA GLN A 48 5.31 0.37 15.22
C GLN A 48 6.74 0.29 14.66
N LYS A 49 7.35 -0.89 14.72
CA LYS A 49 8.66 -1.11 14.10
C LYS A 49 8.64 -0.87 12.61
N LEU A 50 7.56 -1.33 11.95
CA LEU A 50 7.39 -1.14 10.51
C LEU A 50 7.24 0.34 10.14
N LEU A 51 6.48 1.14 10.91
CA LEU A 51 6.37 2.59 10.65
C LEU A 51 7.71 3.28 10.72
N THR A 52 8.51 3.02 11.76
CA THR A 52 9.86 3.61 11.91
C THR A 52 10.78 3.25 10.74
N LEU A 53 10.66 2.04 10.20
CA LEU A 53 11.44 1.62 9.03
C LEU A 53 10.96 2.27 7.74
N LEU A 54 9.63 2.46 7.58
CA LEU A 54 9.01 3.11 6.42
C LEU A 54 9.25 4.61 6.35
N ASP A 55 9.70 5.25 7.42
CA ASP A 55 10.12 6.66 7.43
C ASP A 55 11.48 6.84 6.72
N ASN A 56 12.21 5.76 6.51
CA ASN A 56 13.45 5.74 5.76
C ASN A 56 13.18 5.48 4.28
N GLU A 57 13.50 6.43 3.41
CA GLU A 57 13.32 6.28 1.96
C GLU A 57 14.08 5.09 1.39
N ARG A 58 15.28 4.81 1.91
CA ARG A 58 16.11 3.66 1.49
C ARG A 58 15.45 2.30 1.75
N PHE A 59 14.47 2.25 2.66
CA PHE A 59 13.76 1.01 2.96
C PHE A 59 12.98 0.47 1.74
N TYR A 60 12.53 1.37 0.86
CA TYR A 60 11.76 1.01 -0.34
C TYR A 60 12.65 0.44 -1.45
N SER A 61 13.92 0.84 -1.48
CA SER A 61 14.88 0.50 -2.55
C SER A 61 15.95 -0.50 -2.13
N THR A 62 15.91 -1.05 -0.91
CA THR A 62 16.96 -1.93 -0.39
C THR A 62 16.44 -3.36 -0.21
N ILE A 63 17.35 -4.33 -0.28
CA ILE A 63 17.05 -5.73 0.03
C ILE A 63 16.97 -5.87 1.55
N LEU A 64 15.82 -6.33 2.04
CA LEU A 64 15.50 -6.50 3.44
C LEU A 64 15.77 -7.94 3.89
N SER A 65 16.13 -8.12 5.14
CA SER A 65 16.23 -9.43 5.77
C SER A 65 15.01 -9.67 6.67
N VAL A 66 14.12 -10.56 6.27
CA VAL A 66 12.95 -10.93 7.08
C VAL A 66 13.29 -12.15 7.92
N LYS A 67 13.25 -11.99 9.24
CA LYS A 67 13.43 -13.07 10.21
C LYS A 67 12.05 -13.59 10.62
N VAL A 68 11.82 -14.88 10.36
CA VAL A 68 10.61 -15.58 10.79
C VAL A 68 11.02 -16.78 11.62
N GLY A 69 10.92 -16.67 12.94
CA GLY A 69 11.53 -17.61 13.87
C GLY A 69 13.05 -17.65 13.68
N ASP A 70 13.59 -18.83 13.41
CA ASP A 70 15.02 -19.03 13.19
C ASP A 70 15.47 -18.87 11.73
N GLN A 71 14.53 -18.62 10.80
CA GLN A 71 14.84 -18.50 9.38
C GLN A 71 14.94 -17.04 8.97
N SER A 72 16.02 -16.70 8.26
CA SER A 72 16.21 -15.40 7.63
C SER A 72 16.10 -15.52 6.12
N GLN A 73 15.33 -14.65 5.48
CA GLN A 73 15.12 -14.63 4.03
C GLN A 73 15.34 -13.24 3.46
N ALA A 74 16.05 -13.16 2.34
CA ALA A 74 16.21 -11.92 1.59
C ALA A 74 14.93 -11.62 0.80
N VAL A 75 14.39 -10.43 1.01
CA VAL A 75 13.15 -9.96 0.38
C VAL A 75 13.26 -8.51 -0.05
N ILE A 76 12.41 -8.10 -0.95
CA ILE A 76 12.19 -6.69 -1.29
C ILE A 76 10.76 -6.29 -0.94
N LEU A 77 10.58 -5.03 -0.62
CA LEU A 77 9.28 -4.42 -0.46
C LEU A 77 8.68 -4.17 -1.84
N LYS A 78 7.51 -4.76 -2.10
CA LYS A 78 6.83 -4.57 -3.38
C LYS A 78 5.74 -3.51 -3.30
N ASP A 79 4.92 -3.58 -2.27
CA ASP A 79 3.85 -2.60 -2.05
C ASP A 79 3.55 -2.40 -0.56
N VAL A 80 3.13 -1.19 -0.22
CA VAL A 80 2.68 -0.81 1.12
C VAL A 80 1.33 -0.12 1.04
N GLN A 81 0.31 -0.78 1.52
CA GLN A 81 -1.01 -0.19 1.63
C GLN A 81 -1.13 0.62 2.92
N ARG A 82 -1.32 1.93 2.79
CA ARG A 82 -1.53 2.86 3.91
C ARG A 82 -3.02 3.19 4.06
N HIS A 83 -3.43 3.48 5.28
CA HIS A 83 -4.79 3.94 5.54
C HIS A 83 -4.92 5.41 5.10
N PRO A 84 -5.97 5.81 4.31
CA PRO A 84 -6.05 7.15 3.74
C PRO A 84 -6.17 8.28 4.77
N ALA A 85 -6.79 8.01 5.94
CA ALA A 85 -7.07 9.04 6.95
C ALA A 85 -6.28 8.85 8.26
N ARG A 86 -5.54 7.76 8.43
CA ARG A 86 -4.79 7.48 9.65
C ARG A 86 -3.36 7.14 9.27
N HIS A 87 -2.40 7.56 10.05
CA HIS A 87 -1.01 7.16 9.90
C HIS A 87 -0.84 5.69 10.33
N ALA A 88 -1.35 4.78 9.50
CA ALA A 88 -1.35 3.36 9.78
C ALA A 88 -1.16 2.54 8.50
N VAL A 89 -0.37 1.48 8.61
CA VAL A 89 -0.16 0.52 7.53
C VAL A 89 -1.26 -0.53 7.59
N VAL A 90 -1.87 -0.81 6.45
CA VAL A 90 -2.96 -1.77 6.30
C VAL A 90 -2.47 -3.13 5.85
N HIS A 91 -1.53 -3.17 4.88
CA HIS A 91 -0.96 -4.38 4.32
C HIS A 91 0.44 -4.13 3.78
N VAL A 92 1.26 -5.16 3.73
CA VAL A 92 2.60 -5.12 3.15
C VAL A 92 2.81 -6.34 2.27
N ASP A 93 3.32 -6.09 1.07
CA ASP A 93 3.66 -7.11 0.09
C ASP A 93 5.17 -7.24 0.01
N LEU A 94 5.66 -8.44 0.28
CA LEU A 94 7.07 -8.79 0.27
C LEU A 94 7.34 -9.84 -0.80
N GLN A 95 8.32 -9.58 -1.66
CA GLN A 95 8.76 -10.51 -2.69
C GLN A 95 10.12 -11.08 -2.32
N ARG A 96 10.26 -12.41 -2.35
CA ARG A 96 11.56 -13.08 -2.17
C ARG A 96 12.50 -12.74 -3.30
N VAL A 97 13.75 -12.50 -2.95
CA VAL A 97 14.80 -12.19 -3.91
C VAL A 97 15.51 -13.47 -4.33
N VAL A 98 15.62 -13.67 -5.64
CA VAL A 98 16.44 -14.70 -6.27
C VAL A 98 17.60 -14.00 -6.98
N GLU A 99 18.84 -14.43 -6.74
CA GLU A 99 20.03 -13.71 -7.20
C GLU A 99 20.13 -13.55 -8.73
N ASN A 100 19.56 -14.47 -9.48
CA ASN A 100 19.67 -14.53 -10.93
C ASN A 100 18.44 -14.01 -11.68
N GLU A 101 17.42 -13.51 -10.96
CA GLU A 101 16.20 -12.99 -11.56
C GLU A 101 16.18 -11.46 -11.53
N LYS A 102 15.73 -10.83 -12.63
CA LYS A 102 15.48 -9.39 -12.65
C LYS A 102 14.31 -9.06 -11.75
N ILE A 103 14.51 -8.13 -10.87
CA ILE A 103 13.48 -7.61 -9.98
C ILE A 103 12.97 -6.27 -10.49
N ARG A 104 11.68 -6.01 -10.29
CA ARG A 104 11.05 -4.71 -10.55
C ARG A 104 10.78 -4.05 -9.21
N ILE A 105 11.33 -2.86 -9.02
CA ILE A 105 11.22 -2.11 -7.77
C ILE A 105 11.06 -0.62 -8.07
N ARG A 106 10.43 0.11 -7.16
CA ARG A 106 10.36 1.57 -7.20
C ARG A 106 11.51 2.15 -6.41
N ILE A 107 12.22 3.09 -7.02
CA ILE A 107 13.39 3.75 -6.44
C ILE A 107 13.07 5.23 -6.32
N PRO A 108 13.32 5.86 -5.16
CA PRO A 108 13.11 7.28 -4.96
C PRO A 108 14.11 8.10 -5.76
N ILE A 109 13.66 9.29 -6.18
CA ILE A 109 14.45 10.27 -6.92
C ILE A 109 14.89 11.36 -5.96
N HIS A 110 16.16 11.72 -6.00
CA HIS A 110 16.71 12.87 -5.30
C HIS A 110 17.08 13.95 -6.31
N PHE A 111 16.43 15.09 -6.22
CA PHE A 111 16.70 16.22 -7.08
C PHE A 111 17.81 17.08 -6.48
N LYS A 112 18.84 17.35 -7.27
CA LYS A 112 19.93 18.23 -6.89
C LYS A 112 19.84 19.57 -7.63
N GLY A 113 20.11 20.67 -6.92
CA GLY A 113 20.24 21.98 -7.55
C GLY A 113 18.93 22.74 -7.75
N GLU A 114 17.83 22.37 -7.12
CA GLU A 114 16.53 23.04 -7.25
C GLU A 114 16.60 24.56 -6.99
N SER A 115 17.25 24.96 -5.90
CA SER A 115 17.39 26.36 -5.53
C SER A 115 18.34 27.15 -6.44
N ILE A 116 19.16 26.45 -7.24
CA ILE A 116 20.18 27.05 -8.12
C ILE A 116 19.69 27.06 -9.55
N ALA A 117 18.64 26.32 -9.87
CA ALA A 117 18.07 26.19 -11.20
C ALA A 117 17.86 27.58 -11.83
N ILE A 118 18.31 27.75 -13.08
CA ILE A 118 18.24 29.03 -13.81
C ILE A 118 16.79 29.52 -13.88
N GLY A 119 15.84 28.63 -14.12
CA GLY A 119 14.42 28.94 -14.19
C GLY A 119 13.85 29.44 -12.85
N VAL A 120 14.36 28.95 -11.71
CA VAL A 120 13.90 29.38 -10.38
C VAL A 120 14.58 30.69 -9.99
N LYS A 121 15.92 30.74 -10.05
CA LYS A 121 16.68 31.87 -9.54
C LYS A 121 16.56 33.14 -10.38
N THR A 122 16.55 33.01 -11.71
CA THR A 122 16.60 34.16 -12.63
C THR A 122 15.21 34.55 -13.13
N GLN A 123 14.31 33.58 -13.25
CA GLN A 123 13.03 33.78 -13.90
C GLN A 123 11.82 33.60 -12.96
N GLY A 124 12.07 33.34 -11.65
CA GLY A 124 11.00 33.23 -10.65
C GLY A 124 10.08 32.04 -10.84
N GLY A 125 10.54 31.00 -11.54
CA GLY A 125 9.78 29.76 -11.72
C GLY A 125 9.74 28.88 -10.48
N ILE A 126 8.83 27.94 -10.44
CA ILE A 126 8.73 26.89 -9.43
C ILE A 126 9.02 25.53 -10.09
N VAL A 127 9.82 24.72 -9.40
CA VAL A 127 10.07 23.32 -9.79
C VAL A 127 8.87 22.50 -9.40
N SER A 128 8.27 21.83 -10.37
CA SER A 128 7.16 20.90 -10.16
C SER A 128 7.65 19.47 -10.39
N HIS A 129 7.59 18.65 -9.35
CA HIS A 129 7.92 17.24 -9.41
C HIS A 129 6.69 16.47 -9.88
N GLN A 130 6.80 15.88 -11.08
CA GLN A 130 5.74 15.04 -11.65
C GLN A 130 5.85 13.61 -11.13
N LYS A 131 7.08 13.17 -10.83
CA LYS A 131 7.40 11.86 -10.29
C LYS A 131 8.42 11.95 -9.19
N ASN A 132 8.15 11.28 -8.07
CA ASN A 132 9.06 11.17 -6.93
C ASN A 132 9.76 9.80 -6.88
N ASP A 133 9.24 8.81 -7.61
CA ASP A 133 9.77 7.46 -7.69
C ASP A 133 9.76 6.94 -9.13
N LEU A 134 10.71 6.06 -9.46
CA LEU A 134 10.83 5.40 -10.76
C LEU A 134 10.75 3.90 -10.61
N GLU A 135 9.96 3.25 -11.47
CA GLU A 135 9.94 1.80 -11.55
C GLU A 135 11.09 1.31 -12.44
N VAL A 136 12.01 0.58 -11.83
CA VAL A 136 13.18 0.03 -12.51
C VAL A 136 13.19 -1.49 -12.50
N SER A 137 13.84 -2.06 -13.50
CA SER A 137 14.12 -3.48 -13.59
C SER A 137 15.63 -3.68 -13.60
N CYS A 138 16.15 -4.36 -12.58
CA CYS A 138 17.59 -4.62 -12.42
C CYS A 138 17.83 -5.97 -11.75
N LEU A 139 19.10 -6.40 -11.70
CA LEU A 139 19.51 -7.53 -10.88
C LEU A 139 19.65 -7.08 -9.41
N PRO A 140 19.46 -7.97 -8.43
CA PRO A 140 19.59 -7.62 -7.02
C PRO A 140 20.94 -7.04 -6.62
N LYS A 141 21.99 -7.36 -7.38
CA LYS A 141 23.36 -6.88 -7.14
C LYS A 141 23.56 -5.43 -7.57
N ASP A 142 22.84 -5.00 -8.62
CA ASP A 142 22.99 -3.70 -9.26
C ASP A 142 21.91 -2.70 -8.81
N LEU A 143 21.20 -3.02 -7.72
CA LEU A 143 20.13 -2.20 -7.18
C LEU A 143 20.69 -0.90 -6.56
N PRO A 144 20.36 0.29 -7.10
CA PRO A 144 20.73 1.57 -6.50
C PRO A 144 19.78 1.94 -5.35
N GLU A 145 20.28 2.65 -4.34
CA GLU A 145 19.46 3.09 -3.20
C GLU A 145 18.57 4.28 -3.56
N PHE A 146 19.04 5.16 -4.43
CA PHE A 146 18.31 6.33 -4.96
C PHE A 146 18.88 6.72 -6.32
N ILE A 147 18.15 7.54 -7.06
CA ILE A 147 18.58 8.09 -8.34
C ILE A 147 18.70 9.60 -8.17
N GLU A 148 19.90 10.14 -8.46
CA GLU A 148 20.16 11.58 -8.39
C GLU A 148 19.92 12.22 -9.77
N ILE A 149 19.15 13.30 -9.79
CA ILE A 149 18.85 14.08 -10.98
C ILE A 149 19.28 15.52 -10.73
N ASP A 150 20.13 16.04 -11.62
CA ASP A 150 20.54 17.44 -11.57
C ASP A 150 19.57 18.31 -12.37
N VAL A 151 18.90 19.23 -11.67
CA VAL A 151 17.96 20.19 -12.23
C VAL A 151 18.51 21.61 -12.33
N SER A 152 19.78 21.82 -11.99
CA SER A 152 20.41 23.15 -11.96
C SER A 152 20.42 23.88 -13.30
N GLY A 153 20.47 23.12 -14.41
CA GLY A 153 20.48 23.66 -15.79
C GLY A 153 19.10 23.99 -16.35
N LEU A 154 18.01 23.68 -15.67
CA LEU A 154 16.66 23.88 -16.22
C LEU A 154 16.26 25.35 -16.26
N ALA A 155 15.84 25.80 -17.44
CA ALA A 155 15.22 27.11 -17.65
C ALA A 155 13.70 27.03 -17.48
N LEU A 156 13.06 28.20 -17.53
CA LEU A 156 11.60 28.29 -17.46
C LEU A 156 10.95 27.55 -18.66
N ASN A 157 9.84 26.85 -18.38
CA ASN A 157 9.09 26.02 -19.33
C ASN A 157 9.89 24.85 -19.92
N GLN A 158 11.01 24.49 -19.28
CA GLN A 158 11.72 23.26 -19.60
C GLN A 158 11.28 22.12 -18.68
N SER A 159 11.31 20.93 -19.24
CA SER A 159 11.02 19.67 -18.53
C SER A 159 12.12 18.65 -18.81
N LEU A 160 12.40 17.81 -17.83
CA LEU A 160 13.22 16.62 -17.99
C LEU A 160 12.33 15.42 -18.17
N HIS A 161 12.64 14.61 -19.17
CA HIS A 161 11.97 13.36 -19.47
C HIS A 161 12.77 12.17 -18.96
N LEU A 162 12.15 10.99 -18.94
CA LEU A 162 12.81 9.75 -18.52
C LEU A 162 14.01 9.40 -19.40
N SER A 163 13.98 9.77 -20.69
CA SER A 163 15.08 9.57 -21.65
C SER A 163 16.33 10.36 -21.33
N ASP A 164 16.19 11.52 -20.65
CA ASP A 164 17.31 12.43 -20.33
C ASP A 164 18.07 12.00 -19.06
N LEU A 165 17.56 10.99 -18.35
CA LEU A 165 18.11 10.55 -17.09
C LEU A 165 19.37 9.70 -17.28
N LYS A 166 20.41 10.03 -16.53
CA LYS A 166 21.63 9.23 -16.44
C LYS A 166 21.41 8.04 -15.50
N MET A 167 21.13 6.88 -16.09
CA MET A 167 20.91 5.66 -15.32
C MET A 167 22.24 4.97 -15.04
N PRO A 168 22.37 4.30 -13.85
CA PRO A 168 23.49 3.41 -13.58
C PRO A 168 23.47 2.20 -14.53
N GLU A 169 24.64 1.55 -14.64
CA GLU A 169 24.79 0.35 -15.48
C GLU A 169 23.83 -0.77 -15.02
N ASN A 170 23.32 -1.54 -15.98
CA ASN A 170 22.41 -2.69 -15.74
C ASN A 170 21.02 -2.36 -15.13
N VAL A 171 20.65 -1.09 -15.06
CA VAL A 171 19.31 -0.66 -14.60
C VAL A 171 18.49 -0.20 -15.81
N THR A 172 17.32 -0.81 -16.00
CA THR A 172 16.40 -0.46 -17.09
C THR A 172 15.12 0.14 -16.52
N LEU A 173 14.69 1.28 -17.06
CA LEU A 173 13.40 1.90 -16.73
C LEU A 173 12.27 1.10 -17.38
N VAL A 174 11.32 0.65 -16.57
CA VAL A 174 10.19 -0.14 -17.05
C VAL A 174 9.29 0.67 -17.97
N GLU A 175 9.09 1.96 -17.67
CA GLU A 175 8.27 2.85 -18.50
C GLU A 175 8.87 3.10 -19.88
N LEU A 176 10.19 3.34 -19.97
CA LEU A 176 10.87 3.46 -21.25
C LEU A 176 10.84 2.17 -22.06
N ALA A 177 10.95 1.02 -21.40
CA ALA A 177 10.82 -0.28 -22.07
C ALA A 177 9.42 -0.49 -22.67
N HIS A 178 8.40 0.17 -22.12
CA HIS A 178 7.04 0.20 -22.66
C HIS A 178 6.79 1.34 -23.67
N GLY A 179 7.83 2.10 -24.04
CA GLY A 179 7.73 3.23 -24.97
C GLY A 179 7.01 4.46 -24.39
N ARG A 180 6.95 4.57 -23.06
CA ARG A 180 6.36 5.72 -22.37
C ARG A 180 7.49 6.62 -21.87
N ASP A 181 7.64 7.78 -22.52
CA ASP A 181 8.56 8.81 -22.07
C ASP A 181 7.77 9.90 -21.33
N SER A 182 7.70 9.75 -20.03
CA SER A 182 6.96 10.69 -19.15
C SER A 182 7.90 11.75 -18.61
N THR A 183 7.34 12.94 -18.36
CA THR A 183 8.06 14.02 -17.69
C THR A 183 8.29 13.67 -16.22
N VAL A 184 9.48 13.90 -15.74
CA VAL A 184 9.89 13.69 -14.33
C VAL A 184 9.80 14.98 -13.54
N VAL A 185 10.35 16.05 -14.07
CA VAL A 185 10.36 17.38 -13.45
C VAL A 185 10.13 18.45 -14.49
N SER A 186 9.44 19.52 -14.14
CA SER A 186 9.23 20.69 -14.98
C SER A 186 9.36 21.98 -14.18
N VAL A 187 9.82 23.05 -14.84
CA VAL A 187 9.89 24.39 -14.25
C VAL A 187 8.87 25.28 -14.94
N HIS A 188 7.94 25.83 -14.17
CA HIS A 188 6.91 26.73 -14.70
C HIS A 188 6.72 27.93 -13.77
N LEU A 189 6.12 29.01 -14.31
CA LEU A 189 5.72 30.13 -13.49
C LEU A 189 4.59 29.71 -12.55
N PRO A 190 4.61 30.18 -11.28
CA PRO A 190 3.46 30.02 -10.42
C PRO A 190 2.26 30.71 -11.08
N ARG A 191 1.16 29.99 -11.19
CA ARG A 191 -0.11 30.60 -11.59
C ARG A 191 -0.46 31.64 -10.52
N ALA A 192 -0.41 32.94 -10.87
CA ALA A 192 -0.97 33.98 -10.02
C ALA A 192 -2.44 33.60 -9.79
N GLU A 193 -2.80 33.38 -8.54
CA GLU A 193 -4.18 33.29 -8.13
C GLU A 193 -4.74 34.69 -8.37
N GLU A 194 -5.49 34.87 -9.48
CA GLU A 194 -6.29 36.05 -9.69
C GLU A 194 -7.28 36.09 -8.51
N GLU A 195 -6.99 36.96 -7.53
CA GLU A 195 -8.02 37.35 -6.56
C GLU A 195 -9.24 37.74 -7.37
N PRO A 196 -10.43 37.15 -7.12
CA PRO A 196 -11.64 37.58 -7.80
C PRO A 196 -11.80 39.06 -7.52
N GLU A 197 -11.61 39.89 -8.54
CA GLU A 197 -11.90 41.30 -8.44
C GLU A 197 -13.31 41.41 -7.86
N PRO A 198 -13.50 42.25 -6.78
CA PRO A 198 -14.82 42.48 -6.27
C PRO A 198 -15.65 43.08 -7.42
N THR A 199 -16.57 42.28 -7.95
CA THR A 199 -17.57 42.80 -8.88
C THR A 199 -18.24 43.98 -8.23
N ALA A 200 -17.84 45.16 -8.67
CA ALA A 200 -18.52 46.40 -8.34
C ALA A 200 -19.98 46.24 -8.73
N VAL A 201 -20.84 46.09 -7.72
CA VAL A 201 -22.27 46.24 -7.91
C VAL A 201 -22.49 47.67 -8.36
N ALA A 202 -22.75 47.84 -9.66
CA ALA A 202 -23.18 49.08 -10.24
C ALA A 202 -24.46 49.52 -9.52
N ALA A 203 -24.34 50.58 -8.74
CA ALA A 203 -25.46 51.31 -8.22
C ALA A 203 -26.26 51.82 -9.39
N VAL A 204 -27.43 51.33 -9.57
CA VAL A 204 -28.46 51.97 -10.42
C VAL A 204 -29.18 52.98 -9.55
N GLU A 205 -28.71 54.22 -9.70
CA GLU A 205 -29.47 55.40 -9.29
C GLU A 205 -30.52 55.68 -10.35
N GLY A 206 -31.77 55.92 -9.90
CA GLY A 206 -32.74 56.47 -10.82
C GLY A 206 -34.18 56.33 -10.44
N ALA A 207 -34.68 57.39 -9.77
CA ALA A 207 -35.98 58.02 -9.93
C ALA A 207 -37.22 57.36 -9.28
N GLU A 208 -37.64 57.92 -8.18
CA GLU A 208 -38.73 58.86 -7.98
C GLU A 208 -40.14 58.40 -8.43
N GLY A 209 -41.04 58.30 -7.49
CA GLY A 209 -42.48 58.32 -7.79
C GLY A 209 -43.43 57.72 -6.76
N ALA A 210 -43.82 58.55 -5.76
CA ALA A 210 -45.20 58.64 -5.17
C ALA A 210 -45.69 57.48 -4.26
N VAL A 211 -45.85 57.87 -3.01
CA VAL A 211 -46.72 57.36 -1.94
C VAL A 211 -48.24 57.62 -2.28
N PRO A 212 -49.29 57.19 -1.55
CA PRO A 212 -49.32 56.58 -0.22
C PRO A 212 -50.49 55.58 0.05
N ALA A 213 -50.58 55.19 1.32
CA ALA A 213 -51.74 54.74 2.11
C ALA A 213 -52.05 53.22 2.10
N GLU A 214 -52.04 52.66 3.16
CA GLU A 214 -52.80 52.53 4.41
C GLU A 214 -53.22 51.09 4.68
N GLY A 215 -53.05 50.62 5.88
CA GLY A 215 -53.79 49.47 6.36
C GLY A 215 -53.05 48.44 7.24
N ALA A 216 -52.90 48.83 8.51
CA ALA A 216 -53.09 47.97 9.68
C ALA A 216 -52.24 46.67 9.90
N ALA A 217 -51.40 46.75 10.88
CA ALA A 217 -51.01 45.65 11.78
C ALA A 217 -52.25 45.09 12.55
N PRO A 218 -52.22 44.01 13.35
CA PRO A 218 -51.13 43.59 14.19
C PRO A 218 -50.98 42.06 14.46
N ALA A 219 -49.83 41.73 15.06
CA ALA A 219 -49.61 40.81 16.19
C ALA A 219 -49.86 39.28 16.06
N GLY A 220 -48.86 38.52 16.46
CA GLY A 220 -49.04 37.17 16.91
C GLY A 220 -47.81 36.32 16.85
N ALA A 221 -46.90 36.48 17.82
CA ALA A 221 -46.01 35.41 18.28
C ALA A 221 -46.76 34.59 19.34
N PRO A 222 -46.27 33.54 19.95
CA PRO A 222 -45.33 32.45 19.58
C PRO A 222 -45.90 31.04 19.88
N GLY A 223 -45.25 29.98 19.51
CA GLY A 223 -45.69 28.66 19.94
C GLY A 223 -44.79 27.50 19.46
N ALA A 224 -43.86 27.10 20.30
CA ALA A 224 -43.43 25.72 20.42
C ALA A 224 -44.32 25.03 21.45
N PRO A 225 -44.23 23.75 21.74
CA PRO A 225 -43.86 22.52 21.09
C PRO A 225 -44.95 21.42 21.21
N GLY A 226 -44.78 20.28 20.67
CA GLY A 226 -45.64 19.12 20.96
C GLY A 226 -45.32 17.98 20.00
N ALA A 227 -44.60 16.98 20.41
CA ALA A 227 -45.10 15.78 21.10
C ALA A 227 -45.76 14.79 20.14
N ALA A 228 -45.16 13.63 20.13
CA ALA A 228 -45.68 12.39 19.57
C ALA A 228 -47.12 12.07 19.99
N PRO A 229 -47.80 11.19 19.26
CA PRO A 229 -48.22 10.01 19.99
C PRO A 229 -48.01 8.66 19.26
N ALA A 230 -47.79 7.70 20.08
CA ALA A 230 -47.92 6.27 19.92
C ALA A 230 -49.39 5.85 19.65
N GLY A 231 -49.54 4.69 19.11
CA GLY A 231 -50.76 3.91 19.01
C GLY A 231 -50.45 2.69 18.18
N ASP A 232 -50.11 1.58 18.74
CA ASP A 232 -50.85 0.53 19.42
C ASP A 232 -51.76 -0.28 18.49
N ALA A 233 -51.56 -1.51 18.51
CA ALA A 233 -52.35 -2.71 18.65
C ALA A 233 -51.81 -3.88 17.78
N ALA A 234 -51.09 -4.82 18.31
CA ALA A 234 -51.55 -6.03 18.97
C ALA A 234 -52.25 -7.03 18.04
N LYS A 235 -51.63 -8.18 17.89
CA LYS A 235 -52.17 -9.55 18.06
C LYS A 235 -51.10 -10.58 17.63
N LYS A 236 -50.51 -11.22 18.59
CA LYS A 236 -50.90 -12.49 19.21
C LYS A 236 -50.83 -13.70 18.28
N GLY A 237 -49.89 -14.60 18.61
CA GLY A 237 -49.87 -15.95 18.09
C GLY A 237 -48.52 -16.65 18.33
N ALA A 238 -48.26 -17.03 19.55
CA ALA A 238 -47.52 -18.24 19.86
C ALA A 238 -48.56 -19.25 20.43
N PRO A 239 -48.33 -20.51 20.62
CA PRO A 239 -47.11 -21.33 20.72
C PRO A 239 -47.30 -22.74 20.10
N GLY A 240 -46.27 -23.57 20.19
CA GLY A 240 -46.38 -25.00 19.99
C GLY A 240 -45.06 -25.56 19.52
N ALA A 241 -44.21 -25.93 20.38
CA ALA A 241 -44.08 -27.22 21.06
C ALA A 241 -43.20 -28.17 20.26
N GLU A 242 -41.99 -28.37 20.77
CA GLU A 242 -41.29 -29.65 20.72
C GLU A 242 -42.25 -30.79 21.20
N PRO A 243 -42.03 -32.06 20.90
CA PRO A 243 -40.80 -32.72 21.26
C PRO A 243 -40.42 -33.99 20.44
N ALA A 244 -39.13 -34.28 20.50
CA ALA A 244 -38.58 -35.57 20.88
C ALA A 244 -38.75 -36.83 20.02
N LYS A 245 -37.62 -37.42 19.83
CA LYS A 245 -37.24 -38.80 20.15
C LYS A 245 -36.92 -39.74 18.99
N LYS A 246 -35.73 -40.24 19.16
CA LYS A 246 -35.29 -41.65 19.08
C LYS A 246 -34.93 -42.23 17.72
N GLY A 247 -33.68 -42.71 17.74
CA GLY A 247 -33.27 -43.83 16.91
C GLY A 247 -31.75 -43.93 16.70
N ALA A 248 -31.02 -44.27 17.74
CA ALA A 248 -29.89 -45.18 17.57
C ALA A 248 -30.45 -46.59 17.87
N PRO A 249 -29.79 -47.68 17.54
CA PRO A 249 -28.37 -48.00 17.47
C PRO A 249 -28.00 -49.10 16.46
N GLY A 250 -26.74 -49.46 16.43
CA GLY A 250 -26.24 -50.78 16.02
C GLY A 250 -25.47 -50.73 14.71
N ALA A 251 -24.35 -51.34 14.49
CA ALA A 251 -23.52 -52.22 15.29
C ALA A 251 -22.17 -52.32 14.56
N GLU A 252 -21.09 -52.26 15.30
CA GLU A 252 -19.88 -53.05 14.98
C GLU A 252 -20.22 -54.55 15.08
N PRO A 253 -19.38 -55.49 14.77
CA PRO A 253 -17.99 -55.56 14.30
C PRO A 253 -17.72 -56.72 13.27
N ALA A 254 -16.48 -56.84 12.79
CA ALA A 254 -15.75 -58.09 12.56
C ALA A 254 -14.44 -57.76 11.80
N LYS A 255 -13.24 -57.87 12.40
CA LYS A 255 -12.41 -59.07 12.64
C LYS A 255 -12.12 -59.91 11.40
N GLY A 256 -10.85 -59.99 11.17
CA GLY A 256 -10.16 -61.01 10.35
C GLY A 256 -8.86 -60.39 9.83
N ALA A 257 -7.76 -60.46 10.50
CA ALA A 257 -6.84 -61.57 10.76
C ALA A 257 -5.94 -61.85 9.55
N GLU A 258 -4.67 -61.67 9.84
CA GLU A 258 -3.48 -62.53 9.70
C GLU A 258 -2.83 -62.54 8.32
N ALA A 259 -1.62 -62.09 8.30
CA ALA A 259 -0.31 -62.68 8.55
C ALA A 259 0.39 -63.16 7.29
N LYS A 260 1.64 -62.77 7.16
CA LYS A 260 2.90 -63.45 6.88
C LYS A 260 3.84 -62.50 6.17
N LYS A 261 4.89 -61.95 6.78
CA LYS A 261 6.19 -62.63 6.99
C LYS A 261 6.76 -63.24 5.73
N ASP A 262 7.71 -62.54 5.13
CA ASP A 262 8.90 -63.26 4.66
C ASP A 262 10.15 -62.38 4.70
N GLU A 263 11.14 -62.95 5.29
CA GLU A 263 12.52 -62.52 5.44
C GLU A 263 13.29 -62.82 4.14
N GLY A 264 14.34 -62.03 3.94
CA GLY A 264 15.38 -62.38 2.99
C GLY A 264 16.30 -61.19 2.83
N LYS A 265 17.20 -60.92 3.70
CA LYS A 265 18.55 -61.41 3.95
C LYS A 265 19.51 -61.20 2.79
N LYS A 266 20.54 -60.38 3.08
CA LYS A 266 21.91 -60.42 2.60
C LYS A 266 22.16 -60.03 1.14
N GLU A 267 23.12 -59.27 0.76
CA GLU A 267 24.57 -59.39 0.99
C GLU A 267 25.26 -58.19 0.36
N SER A 268 26.18 -57.58 1.06
CA SER A 268 27.31 -56.84 0.48
C SER A 268 28.37 -57.86 0.00
N PRO A 269 29.20 -57.53 -0.95
CA PRO A 269 30.62 -57.34 -0.66
C PRO A 269 31.25 -56.20 -1.48
N LYS A 270 32.01 -55.33 -0.91
CA LYS A 270 33.46 -55.24 -0.66
C LYS A 270 34.37 -55.59 -1.85
N LYS A 271 35.28 -54.64 -2.04
CA LYS A 271 36.66 -54.73 -2.53
C LYS A 271 36.94 -54.30 -3.96
N GLU A 272 37.79 -53.37 -4.00
CA GLU A 272 39.22 -53.23 -4.38
C GLU A 272 39.42 -53.07 -5.88
N GLY A 273 40.09 -52.01 -6.28
CA GLY A 273 41.51 -51.90 -6.35
C GLY A 273 41.97 -51.44 -7.70
N GLY A 274 42.89 -50.52 -7.73
CA GLY A 274 44.00 -50.55 -8.67
C GLY A 274 44.03 -49.55 -9.80
N LYS A 275 44.79 -48.56 -9.57
CA LYS A 275 45.98 -48.15 -10.32
C LYS A 275 46.01 -48.34 -11.84
N LYS A 276 45.97 -47.24 -12.56
CA LYS A 276 47.14 -46.76 -13.32
C LYS A 276 46.89 -45.32 -13.72
#